data_89dacfcd4d0e786124313b8126deccd8
#
_entry.id   89dacfcd4d0e786124313b8126deccd8
#
_cell.length_a   1.000
_cell.length_b   1.000
_cell.length_c   1.000
_cell.angle_alpha   90.00
_cell.angle_beta   90.00
_cell.angle_gamma   90.00
#
_symmetry.space_group_name_H-M   'P 1'
#
loop_
_entity.id
_entity.type
_entity.pdbx_description
1 polymer ?
#
loop_
_entity_poly.entity_id
_entity_poly.type
_entity_poly.pdbx_seq_one_letter_code
_entity_poly.pdbx_strand_id
1 'polypeptide(L)'
;MIYLTLNNGTQIEVEEISTSSSIVVKGDLTKVDTALTEITTENLKNADLNGTTLTNKVYTGFTGEREEDVYTITFALRDKTDMELLYEKVQDIEGGLTEVADMVYGEEA
;
A
#
# COMPACT_ATOMS: atom_id res chain seq x y z
N MET A 1 19.45 -4.29 -8.08
CA MET A 1 18.65 -4.75 -6.94
C MET A 1 17.96 -3.56 -6.30
N ILE A 2 16.65 -3.58 -6.20
CA ILE A 2 15.90 -2.45 -5.64
C ILE A 2 15.12 -2.88 -4.42
N TYR A 3 14.78 -1.92 -3.56
CA TYR A 3 14.11 -2.18 -2.31
C TYR A 3 12.85 -1.32 -2.16
N LEU A 4 11.82 -1.92 -1.59
CA LEU A 4 10.64 -1.20 -1.13
C LEU A 4 10.81 -0.98 0.37
N THR A 5 10.89 0.26 0.80
CA THR A 5 10.98 0.61 2.22
C THR A 5 9.60 1.05 2.69
N LEU A 6 9.01 0.26 3.57
CA LEU A 6 7.68 0.55 4.10
C LEU A 6 7.73 1.61 5.19
N ASN A 7 6.59 2.19 5.53
CA ASN A 7 6.57 3.28 6.50
C ASN A 7 6.99 2.85 7.92
N ASN A 8 6.91 1.57 8.22
CA ASN A 8 7.38 1.02 9.49
C ASN A 8 8.89 0.72 9.50
N GLY A 9 9.60 1.06 8.41
CA GLY A 9 11.04 0.84 8.29
C GLY A 9 11.43 -0.48 7.68
N THR A 10 10.49 -1.38 7.44
CA THR A 10 10.78 -2.68 6.85
C THR A 10 11.20 -2.51 5.38
N GLN A 11 12.30 -3.14 5.01
CA GLN A 11 12.78 -3.13 3.63
C GLN A 11 12.56 -4.49 3.00
N ILE A 12 11.97 -4.47 1.82
CA ILE A 12 11.69 -5.68 1.05
C ILE A 12 12.40 -5.57 -0.29
N GLU A 13 13.23 -6.55 -0.59
CA GLU A 13 13.86 -6.61 -1.91
C GLU A 13 12.80 -6.96 -2.94
N VAL A 14 12.69 -6.16 -3.98
CA VAL A 14 11.70 -6.34 -5.04
C VAL A 14 12.39 -6.42 -6.39
N GLU A 15 11.69 -6.99 -7.36
CA GLU A 15 12.22 -7.11 -8.72
C GLU A 15 12.25 -5.76 -9.41
N GLU A 16 13.20 -5.59 -10.34
CA GLU A 16 13.38 -4.32 -11.04
C GLU A 16 12.20 -3.91 -11.92
N ILE A 17 11.34 -4.87 -12.27
CA ILE A 17 10.14 -4.59 -13.03
C ILE A 17 9.03 -3.97 -12.17
N SER A 18 9.24 -3.88 -10.85
CA SER A 18 8.26 -3.30 -9.94
C SER A 18 8.00 -1.83 -10.27
N THR A 19 6.74 -1.43 -10.20
CA THR A 19 6.30 -0.06 -10.45
C THR A 19 5.43 0.41 -9.30
N SER A 20 5.00 1.66 -9.34
CA SER A 20 4.08 2.20 -8.32
C SER A 20 2.69 1.55 -8.35
N SER A 21 2.39 0.75 -9.37
CA SER A 21 1.11 0.05 -9.48
C SER A 21 1.24 -1.45 -9.30
N SER A 22 2.47 -1.97 -9.32
CA SER A 22 2.71 -3.41 -9.33
C SER A 22 4.06 -3.71 -8.70
N ILE A 23 4.05 -4.25 -7.50
CA ILE A 23 5.27 -4.63 -6.77
C ILE A 23 5.49 -6.13 -6.94
N VAL A 24 6.64 -6.51 -7.46
CA VAL A 24 6.96 -7.91 -7.71
C VAL A 24 8.04 -8.38 -6.75
N VAL A 25 7.72 -9.40 -5.96
CA VAL A 25 8.66 -10.02 -5.02
C VAL A 25 8.91 -11.44 -5.46
N LYS A 26 10.17 -11.82 -5.57
CA LYS A 26 10.56 -13.15 -6.00
C LYS A 26 11.58 -13.74 -5.03
N GLY A 27 11.34 -14.95 -4.60
CA GLY A 27 12.25 -15.61 -3.67
C GLY A 27 11.65 -16.89 -3.08
N ASP A 28 12.24 -17.33 -1.97
CA ASP A 28 11.75 -18.52 -1.27
C ASP A 28 10.47 -18.19 -0.48
N LEU A 29 9.90 -19.21 0.14
CA LEU A 29 8.65 -19.06 0.89
C LEU A 29 8.79 -18.03 2.02
N THR A 30 9.92 -18.04 2.72
CA THR A 30 10.15 -17.10 3.83
C THR A 30 10.11 -15.64 3.35
N LYS A 31 10.78 -15.37 2.24
CA LYS A 31 10.82 -14.03 1.67
C LYS A 31 9.45 -13.55 1.22
N VAL A 32 8.71 -14.37 0.49
CA VAL A 32 7.39 -13.97 0.01
C VAL A 32 6.37 -13.92 1.14
N ASP A 33 6.50 -14.76 2.16
CA ASP A 33 5.64 -14.71 3.33
C ASP A 33 5.82 -13.38 4.08
N THR A 34 7.05 -12.93 4.25
CA THR A 34 7.34 -11.63 4.85
C THR A 34 6.69 -10.50 4.03
N ALA A 35 6.82 -10.57 2.71
CA ALA A 35 6.22 -9.58 1.84
C ALA A 35 4.68 -9.59 1.95
N LEU A 36 4.07 -10.77 1.96
CA LEU A 36 2.63 -10.91 2.10
C LEU A 36 2.13 -10.34 3.44
N THR A 37 2.92 -10.48 4.49
CA THR A 37 2.57 -9.98 5.81
C THR A 37 2.74 -8.47 5.92
N GLU A 38 3.83 -7.94 5.38
CA GLU A 38 4.23 -6.54 5.57
C GLU A 38 3.64 -5.58 4.56
N ILE A 39 3.36 -6.02 3.33
CA ILE A 39 2.78 -5.15 2.31
C ILE A 39 1.28 -5.01 2.55
N THR A 40 0.89 -3.89 3.16
CA THR A 40 -0.49 -3.54 3.44
C THR A 40 -0.71 -2.10 3.00
N THR A 41 -1.96 -1.69 2.87
CA THR A 41 -2.28 -0.30 2.53
C THR A 41 -1.69 0.67 3.55
N GLU A 42 -1.74 0.33 4.81
CA GLU A 42 -1.20 1.16 5.89
C GLU A 42 0.32 1.30 5.79
N ASN A 43 1.02 0.19 5.59
CA ASN A 43 2.47 0.21 5.49
C ASN A 43 2.98 0.83 4.20
N LEU A 44 2.14 0.89 3.17
CA LEU A 44 2.48 1.53 1.90
C LEU A 44 2.36 3.06 1.95
N LYS A 45 1.81 3.60 3.03
CA LYS A 45 1.67 5.04 3.20
C LYS A 45 3.05 5.68 3.28
N ASN A 46 3.39 6.51 2.29
CA ASN A 46 4.71 7.12 2.17
C ASN A 46 5.86 6.10 2.07
N ALA A 47 5.58 4.91 1.54
CA ALA A 47 6.63 3.94 1.28
C ALA A 47 7.54 4.44 0.15
N ASP A 48 8.79 3.99 0.17
CA ASP A 48 9.77 4.37 -0.83
C ASP A 48 10.12 3.17 -1.70
N LEU A 49 9.94 3.33 -3.00
CA LEU A 49 10.31 2.32 -3.98
C LEU A 49 11.52 2.83 -4.76
N ASN A 50 12.69 2.34 -4.38
CA ASN A 50 13.95 2.67 -5.06
C ASN A 50 14.14 4.19 -5.24
N GLY A 51 13.89 4.96 -4.16
CA GLY A 51 14.04 6.42 -4.17
C GLY A 51 12.80 7.19 -4.60
N THR A 52 11.73 6.50 -4.99
CA THR A 52 10.48 7.13 -5.38
C THR A 52 9.44 6.90 -4.29
N THR A 53 8.92 7.98 -3.71
CA THR A 53 7.90 7.88 -2.67
C THR A 53 6.56 7.49 -3.28
N LEU A 54 5.96 6.44 -2.74
CA LEU A 54 4.60 6.04 -3.11
C LEU A 54 3.62 6.85 -2.29
N THR A 55 2.73 7.55 -2.96
CA THR A 55 1.73 8.41 -2.31
C THR A 55 0.33 7.96 -2.69
N ASN A 56 -0.55 7.92 -1.69
CA ASN A 56 -1.98 7.64 -1.93
C ASN A 56 -2.24 6.33 -2.65
N LYS A 57 -1.50 5.28 -2.28
CA LYS A 57 -1.67 3.95 -2.87
C LYS A 57 -2.51 3.06 -1.97
N VAL A 58 -3.30 2.20 -2.60
CA VAL A 58 -4.12 1.20 -1.93
C VAL A 58 -3.71 -0.16 -2.45
N TYR A 59 -3.48 -1.09 -1.54
CA TYR A 59 -3.21 -2.48 -1.88
C TYR A 59 -4.54 -3.16 -2.20
N THR A 60 -4.68 -3.69 -3.41
CA THR A 60 -5.93 -4.28 -3.86
C THR A 60 -5.92 -5.81 -3.88
N GLY A 61 -4.76 -6.42 -3.87
CA GLY A 61 -4.63 -7.86 -3.89
C GLY A 61 -3.32 -8.29 -4.52
N PHE A 62 -3.15 -9.59 -4.65
CA PHE A 62 -1.93 -10.12 -5.24
C PHE A 62 -2.24 -11.32 -6.12
N THR A 63 -1.30 -11.62 -7.02
CA THR A 63 -1.29 -12.86 -7.76
C THR A 63 0.05 -13.54 -7.50
N GLY A 64 0.07 -14.86 -7.52
CA GLY A 64 1.28 -15.61 -7.22
C GLY A 64 1.51 -16.71 -8.21
N GLU A 65 2.78 -16.97 -8.47
CA GLU A 65 3.23 -18.09 -9.29
C GLU A 65 4.33 -18.82 -8.53
N ARG A 66 4.42 -20.10 -8.78
CA ARG A 66 5.45 -20.95 -8.19
C ARG A 66 6.16 -21.73 -9.29
N GLU A 67 7.47 -21.67 -9.26
CA GLU A 67 8.31 -22.48 -10.14
C GLU A 67 9.37 -23.15 -9.28
N GLU A 68 9.23 -24.45 -9.05
CA GLU A 68 10.05 -25.23 -8.12
C GLU A 68 9.97 -24.62 -6.70
N ASP A 69 11.08 -24.15 -6.14
CA ASP A 69 11.12 -23.56 -4.81
C ASP A 69 11.08 -22.04 -4.85
N VAL A 70 10.87 -21.47 -6.02
CA VAL A 70 10.83 -20.02 -6.21
C VAL A 70 9.40 -19.56 -6.38
N TYR A 71 9.02 -18.59 -5.55
CA TYR A 71 7.69 -17.97 -5.59
C TYR A 71 7.83 -16.57 -6.16
N THR A 72 6.91 -16.20 -7.04
CA THR A 72 6.83 -14.85 -7.58
C THR A 72 5.46 -14.30 -7.24
N ILE A 73 5.43 -13.26 -6.41
CA ILE A 73 4.18 -12.63 -5.98
C ILE A 73 4.14 -11.21 -6.56
N THR A 74 3.04 -10.89 -7.23
CA THR A 74 2.81 -9.56 -7.77
C THR A 74 1.70 -8.91 -6.97
N PHE A 75 2.04 -7.82 -6.28
CA PHE A 75 1.10 -7.04 -5.48
C PHE A 75 0.53 -5.93 -6.35
N ALA A 76 -0.79 -5.89 -6.47
CA ALA A 76 -1.47 -4.86 -7.25
C ALA A 76 -1.80 -3.67 -6.37
N LEU A 77 -1.45 -2.49 -6.82
CA LEU A 77 -1.73 -1.23 -6.14
C LEU A 77 -2.54 -0.34 -7.06
N ARG A 78 -3.38 0.48 -6.48
CA ARG A 78 -4.10 1.50 -7.23
C ARG A 78 -4.00 2.84 -6.50
N ASP A 79 -4.29 3.91 -7.21
CA ASP A 79 -4.38 5.21 -6.58
C ASP A 79 -5.65 5.31 -5.75
N LYS A 80 -5.59 6.07 -4.68
CA LYS A 80 -6.78 6.38 -3.88
C LYS A 80 -7.72 7.24 -4.70
N THR A 81 -9.02 7.02 -4.52
CA THR A 81 -10.03 7.87 -5.14
C THR A 81 -10.15 9.18 -4.37
N ASP A 82 -10.79 10.18 -4.99
CA ASP A 82 -11.03 11.46 -4.34
C ASP A 82 -11.84 11.29 -3.05
N MET A 83 -12.78 10.36 -3.04
CA MET A 83 -13.58 10.06 -1.85
C MET A 83 -12.73 9.46 -0.73
N GLU A 84 -11.81 8.58 -1.06
CA GLU A 84 -10.90 8.00 -0.07
C GLU A 84 -9.98 9.06 0.52
N LEU A 85 -9.46 9.96 -0.29
CA LEU A 85 -8.61 11.05 0.17
C LEU A 85 -9.39 12.01 1.07
N LEU A 86 -10.62 12.32 0.71
CA LEU A 86 -11.48 13.16 1.51
C LEU A 86 -11.79 12.50 2.86
N TYR A 87 -12.06 11.21 2.84
CA TYR A 87 -12.38 10.47 4.05
C TYR A 87 -11.22 10.48 5.05
N GLU A 88 -9.99 10.28 4.56
CA GLU A 88 -8.79 10.36 5.39
C GLU A 88 -8.62 11.74 5.99
N LYS A 89 -8.87 12.78 5.21
CA LYS A 89 -8.75 14.15 5.67
C LYS A 89 -9.74 14.45 6.78
N VAL A 90 -10.94 13.92 6.68
CA VAL A 90 -11.96 14.05 7.73
C VAL A 90 -11.51 13.34 9.01
N GLN A 91 -10.93 12.17 8.89
CA GLN A 91 -10.43 11.40 10.03
C GLN A 91 -9.22 12.08 10.70
N ASP A 92 -8.40 12.79 9.94
CA ASP A 92 -7.24 13.48 10.47
C ASP A 92 -7.61 14.74 11.24
N ILE A 93 -8.82 15.25 11.05
CA ILE A 93 -9.31 16.41 11.80
C ILE A 93 -9.88 15.93 13.14
N GLU A 94 -8.97 15.65 14.05
CA GLU A 94 -9.35 15.19 15.38
C GLU A 94 -10.09 16.31 16.13
N GLY A 95 -11.14 15.96 16.83
CA GLY A 95 -11.95 16.92 17.54
C GLY A 95 -12.96 17.66 16.68
N GLY A 96 -12.65 17.84 15.40
CA GLY A 96 -13.59 18.41 14.45
C GLY A 96 -14.33 17.36 13.64
N LEU A 97 -14.02 16.10 13.87
CA LEU A 97 -14.60 15.00 13.10
C LEU A 97 -16.12 14.99 13.13
N THR A 98 -16.70 15.18 14.31
CA THR A 98 -18.15 15.18 14.46
C THR A 98 -18.77 16.36 13.72
N GLU A 99 -18.15 17.53 13.82
CA GLU A 99 -18.61 18.72 13.13
C GLU A 99 -18.55 18.58 11.62
N VAL A 100 -17.46 17.98 11.12
CA VAL A 100 -17.30 17.74 9.68
C VAL A 100 -18.35 16.74 9.22
N ALA A 101 -18.60 15.69 9.99
CA ALA A 101 -19.62 14.71 9.66
C ALA A 101 -21.01 15.35 9.63
N ASP A 102 -21.31 16.22 10.57
CA ASP A 102 -22.57 16.95 10.61
C ASP A 102 -22.73 17.87 9.40
N MET A 103 -21.65 18.52 9.00
CA MET A 103 -21.68 19.37 7.80
C MET A 103 -21.95 18.57 6.54
N VAL A 104 -21.41 17.37 6.44
CA VAL A 104 -21.54 16.53 5.24
C VAL A 104 -22.87 15.76 5.23
N TYR A 105 -23.27 15.22 6.38
CA TYR A 105 -24.43 14.35 6.48
C TYR A 105 -25.65 15.04 7.08
N GLY A 106 -25.45 16.05 7.91
CA GLY A 106 -26.53 16.80 8.52
C GLY A 106 -27.39 17.54 7.50
N GLU A 107 -26.78 17.96 6.41
CA GLU A 107 -27.48 18.65 5.33
C GLU A 107 -28.45 17.74 4.60
N GLU A 108 -28.19 16.45 4.63
CA GLU A 108 -29.03 15.44 3.98
C GLU A 108 -30.26 15.09 4.83
N ALA A 109 -30.19 15.43 6.08
CA ALA A 109 -31.32 15.23 6.99
C ALA A 109 -32.32 16.38 6.91
#